data_dba6733a36e37c5f843fbffb85c66bf1
#
_entry.id   dba6733a36e37c5f843fbffb85c66bf1
#
_cell.length_a   1.000
_cell.length_b   1.000
_cell.length_c   1.000
_cell.angle_alpha   90.00
_cell.angle_beta   90.00
_cell.angle_gamma   90.00
#
_symmetry.space_group_name_H-M   'P 1'
#
loop_
_entity.id
_entity.type
_entity.pdbx_description
1 polymer ?
#
loop_
_entity_poly.entity_id
_entity_poly.type
_entity_poly.pdbx_seq_one_letter_code
_entity_poly.pdbx_strand_id
1 'polypeptide(L)'
;GLSLTEMCEKIEQKNRDLVEESGLQAGIGFPTGCSINHIAAHFTPNTGDTTIIQQGDVMSVDFGTQIEGRIIDCAWTVAFDPKYDKLLEAVKEATNTGIKTAGIDVRLCDVGEAVEEVMESYEVELDGKTYPVKCVRNLNGHSMGPYQIHAGKSVPIVKGGDATRMEEGEFYAIETFGSTGR
;
A
#
# COMPACT_ATOMS: atom_id res chain seq x y z
N GLY A 1 24.85 6.02 3.60
CA GLY A 1 23.45 5.64 3.61
C GLY A 1 23.01 5.10 2.27
N LEU A 2 21.91 4.43 2.22
CA LEU A 2 21.30 3.91 1.00
C LEU A 2 20.42 5.01 0.38
N SER A 3 20.56 5.28 -0.92
CA SER A 3 19.65 6.19 -1.61
C SER A 3 18.34 5.50 -1.97
N LEU A 4 17.27 6.28 -2.14
CA LEU A 4 15.97 5.74 -2.58
C LEU A 4 16.10 5.09 -3.96
N THR A 5 16.83 5.71 -4.89
CA THR A 5 17.08 5.15 -6.22
C THR A 5 17.78 3.80 -6.16
N GLU A 6 18.89 3.72 -5.41
CA GLU A 6 19.63 2.45 -5.25
C GLU A 6 18.79 1.34 -4.63
N MET A 7 17.94 1.70 -3.66
CA MET A 7 17.02 0.76 -3.03
C MET A 7 16.00 0.22 -4.05
N CYS A 8 15.34 1.10 -4.80
CA CYS A 8 14.36 0.71 -5.81
C CYS A 8 14.99 -0.17 -6.90
N GLU A 9 16.17 0.19 -7.40
CA GLU A 9 16.91 -0.59 -8.38
C GLU A 9 17.24 -2.01 -7.86
N LYS A 10 17.67 -2.12 -6.61
CA LYS A 10 17.96 -3.42 -5.99
C LYS A 10 16.70 -4.28 -5.84
N ILE A 11 15.57 -3.68 -5.41
CA ILE A 11 14.29 -4.38 -5.29
C ILE A 11 13.83 -4.88 -6.67
N GLU A 12 13.86 -4.02 -7.68
CA GLU A 12 13.43 -4.36 -9.03
C GLU A 12 14.34 -5.43 -9.66
N GLN A 13 15.65 -5.31 -9.49
CA GLN A 13 16.58 -6.35 -10.00
C GLN A 13 16.32 -7.69 -9.31
N LYS A 14 16.12 -7.69 -7.98
CA LYS A 14 15.80 -8.91 -7.26
C LYS A 14 14.45 -9.51 -7.67
N ASN A 15 13.46 -8.66 -7.94
CA ASN A 15 12.16 -9.09 -8.46
C ASN A 15 12.33 -9.78 -9.83
N ARG A 16 13.05 -9.15 -10.78
CA ARG A 16 13.35 -9.73 -12.09
C ARG A 16 14.05 -11.09 -11.98
N ASP A 17 15.05 -11.19 -11.11
CA ASP A 17 15.78 -12.44 -10.90
C ASP A 17 14.88 -13.56 -10.36
N LEU A 18 14.01 -13.25 -9.40
CA LEU A 18 13.16 -14.24 -8.74
C LEU A 18 12.03 -14.75 -9.62
N VAL A 19 11.50 -13.90 -10.52
CA VAL A 19 10.44 -14.32 -11.44
C VAL A 19 11.00 -14.89 -12.75
N GLU A 20 12.32 -14.92 -12.90
CA GLU A 20 12.98 -15.34 -14.16
C GLU A 20 12.45 -14.50 -15.34
N GLU A 21 12.64 -13.17 -15.26
CA GLU A 21 12.06 -12.20 -16.20
C GLU A 21 12.13 -12.67 -17.66
N SER A 22 10.97 -12.68 -18.33
CA SER A 22 10.81 -13.16 -19.70
C SER A 22 9.75 -12.35 -20.46
N GLY A 23 10.14 -11.20 -20.97
CA GLY A 23 9.26 -10.33 -21.75
C GLY A 23 7.94 -10.02 -21.03
N LEU A 24 6.83 -10.28 -21.70
CA LEU A 24 5.49 -10.11 -21.11
C LEU A 24 5.03 -11.29 -20.25
N GLN A 25 5.74 -12.41 -20.26
CA GLN A 25 5.33 -13.61 -19.52
C GLN A 25 5.60 -13.48 -18.02
N ALA A 26 6.72 -12.85 -17.65
CA ALA A 26 7.09 -12.66 -16.25
C ALA A 26 7.96 -11.41 -16.09
N GLY A 27 7.73 -10.63 -15.05
CA GLY A 27 8.52 -9.44 -14.80
C GLY A 27 7.93 -8.55 -13.71
N ILE A 28 8.33 -7.28 -13.74
CA ILE A 28 7.84 -6.25 -12.83
C ILE A 28 6.40 -5.89 -13.20
N GLY A 29 5.52 -5.80 -12.20
CA GLY A 29 4.12 -5.42 -12.37
C GLY A 29 3.93 -3.91 -12.51
N PHE A 30 4.69 -3.11 -11.73
CA PHE A 30 4.72 -1.65 -11.77
C PHE A 30 6.03 -1.12 -11.14
N PRO A 31 6.39 0.16 -11.38
CA PRO A 31 7.61 0.74 -10.79
C PRO A 31 7.58 0.74 -9.26
N THR A 32 8.70 0.41 -8.63
CA THR A 32 8.82 0.39 -7.17
C THR A 32 8.56 1.75 -6.56
N GLY A 33 7.58 1.83 -5.65
CA GLY A 33 7.29 3.00 -4.83
C GLY A 33 8.10 3.01 -3.54
N CYS A 34 8.55 4.19 -3.13
CA CYS A 34 9.22 4.42 -1.85
C CYS A 34 8.79 5.74 -1.25
N SER A 35 7.52 5.81 -0.86
CA SER A 35 6.90 7.01 -0.31
C SER A 35 7.37 7.25 1.11
N ILE A 36 8.05 8.38 1.33
CA ILE A 36 8.77 8.70 2.56
C ILE A 36 8.05 9.81 3.34
N ASN A 37 7.93 9.64 4.64
CA ASN A 37 7.43 10.62 5.61
C ASN A 37 6.02 11.15 5.25
N HIS A 38 5.93 12.40 4.78
CA HIS A 38 4.65 13.06 4.45
C HIS A 38 4.06 12.64 3.10
N ILE A 39 4.76 11.85 2.32
CA ILE A 39 4.28 11.32 1.06
C ILE A 39 3.53 10.02 1.34
N ALA A 40 2.23 10.00 1.06
CA ALA A 40 1.40 8.84 1.39
C ALA A 40 1.58 7.67 0.43
N ALA A 41 1.72 7.93 -0.87
CA ALA A 41 1.81 6.90 -1.90
C ALA A 41 2.37 7.44 -3.23
N HIS A 42 2.66 6.52 -4.16
CA HIS A 42 2.98 6.76 -5.56
C HIS A 42 4.26 7.57 -5.82
N PHE A 43 5.19 7.57 -4.86
CA PHE A 43 6.49 8.20 -5.09
C PHE A 43 7.50 7.16 -5.59
N THR A 44 8.08 7.42 -6.75
CA THR A 44 9.24 6.72 -7.29
C THR A 44 10.32 7.74 -7.60
N PRO A 45 11.57 7.55 -7.17
CA PRO A 45 12.64 8.52 -7.44
C PRO A 45 12.90 8.64 -8.93
N ASN A 46 13.06 9.88 -9.40
CA ASN A 46 13.45 10.18 -10.78
C ASN A 46 14.98 10.20 -10.93
N THR A 47 15.43 10.18 -12.17
CA THR A 47 16.86 10.37 -12.48
C THR A 47 17.38 11.65 -11.83
N GLY A 48 18.45 11.51 -11.04
CA GLY A 48 19.06 12.62 -10.32
C GLY A 48 18.52 12.87 -8.91
N ASP A 49 17.58 12.04 -8.45
CA ASP A 49 17.17 12.04 -7.04
C ASP A 49 18.35 11.62 -6.13
N THR A 50 18.67 12.45 -5.15
CA THR A 50 19.78 12.25 -4.21
C THR A 50 19.33 11.94 -2.80
N THR A 51 18.06 11.67 -2.59
CA THR A 51 17.48 11.40 -1.27
C THR A 51 18.09 10.15 -0.65
N ILE A 52 18.63 10.29 0.54
CA ILE A 52 19.23 9.21 1.34
C ILE A 52 18.31 8.89 2.49
N ILE A 53 18.03 7.61 2.71
CA ILE A 53 17.22 7.12 3.82
C ILE A 53 17.90 7.46 5.15
N GLN A 54 17.14 8.06 6.09
CA GLN A 54 17.58 8.46 7.40
C GLN A 54 16.99 7.58 8.50
N GLN A 55 17.62 7.55 9.67
CA GLN A 55 17.16 6.77 10.82
C GLN A 55 15.76 7.14 11.32
N GLY A 56 15.35 8.40 11.16
CA GLY A 56 14.02 8.87 11.59
C GLY A 56 12.92 8.75 10.57
N ASP A 57 13.22 8.19 9.38
CA ASP A 57 12.22 8.09 8.30
C ASP A 57 11.20 6.97 8.54
N VAL A 58 9.99 7.24 8.08
CA VAL A 58 8.93 6.25 7.87
C VAL A 58 8.71 6.15 6.37
N MET A 59 8.80 4.96 5.82
CA MET A 59 8.76 4.76 4.37
C MET A 59 7.85 3.60 4.00
N SER A 60 6.91 3.84 3.11
CA SER A 60 6.15 2.78 2.45
C SER A 60 6.91 2.30 1.23
N VAL A 61 7.17 1.00 1.18
CA VAL A 61 7.80 0.32 0.04
C VAL A 61 6.71 -0.47 -0.65
N ASP A 62 6.55 -0.22 -1.95
CA ASP A 62 5.48 -0.77 -2.76
C ASP A 62 6.06 -1.29 -4.08
N PHE A 63 5.83 -2.55 -4.38
CA PHE A 63 6.32 -3.16 -5.60
C PHE A 63 5.39 -4.25 -6.13
N GLY A 64 5.36 -4.40 -7.43
CA GLY A 64 4.55 -5.37 -8.13
C GLY A 64 5.35 -6.39 -8.90
N THR A 65 4.85 -7.61 -8.92
CA THR A 65 5.33 -8.71 -9.74
C THR A 65 4.20 -9.14 -10.66
N GLN A 66 4.51 -9.56 -11.90
CA GLN A 66 3.50 -10.14 -12.77
C GLN A 66 3.96 -11.46 -13.37
N ILE A 67 3.05 -12.41 -13.50
CA ILE A 67 3.22 -13.67 -14.22
C ILE A 67 2.01 -13.82 -15.16
N GLU A 68 2.29 -13.90 -16.45
CA GLU A 68 1.27 -13.99 -17.51
C GLU A 68 0.14 -12.94 -17.36
N GLY A 69 0.53 -11.72 -16.97
CA GLY A 69 -0.37 -10.60 -16.73
C GLY A 69 -1.05 -10.58 -15.36
N ARG A 70 -0.94 -11.62 -14.55
CA ARG A 70 -1.47 -11.63 -13.18
C ARG A 70 -0.51 -10.89 -12.27
N ILE A 71 -0.95 -9.75 -11.76
CA ILE A 71 -0.16 -8.86 -10.91
C ILE A 71 -0.35 -9.26 -9.46
N ILE A 72 0.76 -9.35 -8.74
CA ILE A 72 0.79 -9.37 -7.28
C ILE A 72 1.26 -7.99 -6.83
N ASP A 73 0.38 -7.30 -6.16
CA ASP A 73 0.59 -5.97 -5.60
C ASP A 73 0.92 -6.12 -4.10
N CYS A 74 2.07 -5.64 -3.69
CA CYS A 74 2.58 -5.86 -2.34
C CYS A 74 3.26 -4.61 -1.79
N ALA A 75 2.81 -4.17 -0.63
CA ALA A 75 3.42 -3.04 0.06
C ALA A 75 3.49 -3.24 1.58
N TRP A 76 4.47 -2.62 2.19
CA TRP A 76 4.57 -2.48 3.65
C TRP A 76 5.30 -1.20 4.04
N THR A 77 5.16 -0.83 5.30
CA THR A 77 5.83 0.35 5.84
C THR A 77 7.02 -0.06 6.71
N VAL A 78 8.14 0.61 6.51
CA VAL A 78 9.37 0.47 7.28
C VAL A 78 9.57 1.72 8.13
N ALA A 79 9.90 1.54 9.40
CA ALA A 79 10.35 2.59 10.30
C ALA A 79 11.49 2.05 11.18
N PHE A 80 12.43 2.92 11.53
CA PHE A 80 13.61 2.53 12.33
C PHE A 80 13.51 3.03 13.78
N ASP A 81 12.47 3.80 14.12
CA ASP A 81 12.21 4.31 15.46
C ASP A 81 10.94 3.66 16.03
N PRO A 82 11.00 2.96 17.18
CA PRO A 82 9.84 2.30 17.79
C PRO A 82 8.67 3.23 18.11
N LYS A 83 8.87 4.55 18.16
CA LYS A 83 7.79 5.50 18.38
C LYS A 83 6.68 5.41 17.30
N TYR A 84 7.00 4.85 16.14
CA TYR A 84 6.03 4.66 15.05
C TYR A 84 5.32 3.30 15.05
N ASP A 85 5.69 2.38 15.96
CA ASP A 85 5.15 1.00 15.96
C ASP A 85 3.62 0.97 16.01
N LYS A 86 3.00 1.83 16.81
CA LYS A 86 1.53 1.93 16.89
C LYS A 86 0.87 2.41 15.59
N LEU A 87 1.53 3.31 14.87
CA LEU A 87 1.05 3.75 13.55
C LEU A 87 1.12 2.61 12.53
N LEU A 88 2.24 1.87 12.51
CA LEU A 88 2.40 0.72 11.63
C LEU A 88 1.41 -0.39 11.98
N GLU A 89 1.19 -0.66 13.26
CA GLU A 89 0.20 -1.63 13.74
C GLU A 89 -1.21 -1.27 13.27
N ALA A 90 -1.62 -0.01 13.41
CA ALA A 90 -2.93 0.46 12.97
C ALA A 90 -3.19 0.19 11.48
N VAL A 91 -2.22 0.55 10.63
CA VAL A 91 -2.33 0.35 9.18
C VAL A 91 -2.35 -1.14 8.82
N LYS A 92 -1.49 -1.94 9.46
CA LYS A 92 -1.45 -3.39 9.24
C LYS A 92 -2.76 -4.08 9.64
N GLU A 93 -3.30 -3.73 10.82
CA GLU A 93 -4.57 -4.32 11.29
C GLU A 93 -5.77 -3.85 10.44
N ALA A 94 -5.76 -2.62 9.96
CA ALA A 94 -6.76 -2.13 9.02
C ALA A 94 -6.72 -2.89 7.68
N THR A 95 -5.53 -3.12 7.12
CA THR A 95 -5.35 -3.94 5.91
C THR A 95 -5.84 -5.37 6.13
N ASN A 96 -5.43 -6.00 7.23
CA ASN A 96 -5.86 -7.36 7.59
C ASN A 96 -7.39 -7.44 7.74
N THR A 97 -8.02 -6.40 8.30
CA THR A 97 -9.48 -6.32 8.42
C THR A 97 -10.14 -6.21 7.05
N GLY A 98 -9.59 -5.37 6.17
CA GLY A 98 -10.08 -5.27 4.79
C GLY A 98 -10.02 -6.60 4.05
N ILE A 99 -8.90 -7.34 4.17
CA ILE A 99 -8.74 -8.68 3.58
C ILE A 99 -9.77 -9.67 4.14
N LYS A 100 -9.99 -9.67 5.46
CA LYS A 100 -10.97 -10.56 6.10
C LYS A 100 -12.42 -10.24 5.73
N THR A 101 -12.72 -8.97 5.46
CA THR A 101 -14.06 -8.50 5.09
C THR A 101 -14.36 -8.74 3.62
N ALA A 102 -13.34 -8.64 2.75
CA ALA A 102 -13.48 -8.86 1.32
C ALA A 102 -13.97 -10.28 0.99
N GLY A 103 -14.80 -10.40 -0.03
CA GLY A 103 -15.33 -11.69 -0.48
C GLY A 103 -16.42 -11.53 -1.53
N ILE A 104 -16.84 -12.65 -2.12
CA ILE A 104 -17.94 -12.68 -3.11
C ILE A 104 -19.20 -12.06 -2.48
N ASP A 105 -19.88 -11.21 -3.26
CA ASP A 105 -21.10 -10.47 -2.89
C ASP A 105 -20.93 -9.40 -1.80
N VAL A 106 -19.73 -9.20 -1.26
CA VAL A 106 -19.46 -8.11 -0.33
C VAL A 106 -19.47 -6.77 -1.05
N ARG A 107 -20.14 -5.77 -0.48
CA ARG A 107 -20.13 -4.42 -1.02
C ARG A 107 -18.78 -3.75 -0.74
N LEU A 108 -18.25 -3.04 -1.70
CA LEU A 108 -16.97 -2.33 -1.55
C LEU A 108 -16.99 -1.33 -0.39
N CYS A 109 -18.12 -0.62 -0.19
CA CYS A 109 -18.30 0.30 0.92
C CYS A 109 -18.25 -0.37 2.31
N ASP A 110 -18.64 -1.65 2.43
CA ASP A 110 -18.57 -2.39 3.70
C ASP A 110 -17.10 -2.70 4.08
N VAL A 111 -16.26 -2.96 3.08
CA VAL A 111 -14.82 -3.10 3.28
C VAL A 111 -14.23 -1.77 3.78
N GLY A 112 -14.60 -0.66 3.16
CA GLY A 112 -14.14 0.67 3.56
C GLY A 112 -14.55 1.05 4.99
N GLU A 113 -15.79 0.76 5.38
CA GLU A 113 -16.28 1.02 6.73
C GLU A 113 -15.51 0.21 7.79
N ALA A 114 -15.27 -1.08 7.52
CA ALA A 114 -14.50 -1.95 8.41
C ALA A 114 -13.04 -1.50 8.55
N VAL A 115 -12.41 -1.05 7.46
CA VAL A 115 -11.05 -0.50 7.46
C VAL A 115 -10.98 0.78 8.31
N GLU A 116 -11.89 1.74 8.09
CA GLU A 116 -11.91 3.00 8.83
C GLU A 116 -12.11 2.77 10.33
N GLU A 117 -13.02 1.88 10.72
CA GLU A 117 -13.28 1.56 12.12
C GLU A 117 -12.02 1.09 12.84
N VAL A 118 -11.27 0.18 12.24
CA VAL A 118 -10.02 -0.32 12.83
C VAL A 118 -8.93 0.74 12.80
N MET A 119 -8.68 1.37 11.66
CA MET A 119 -7.63 2.38 11.51
C MET A 119 -7.79 3.52 12.52
N GLU A 120 -8.99 4.07 12.62
CA GLU A 120 -9.27 5.25 13.44
C GLU A 120 -9.56 4.92 14.92
N SER A 121 -9.52 3.64 15.30
CA SER A 121 -9.52 3.22 16.71
C SER A 121 -8.16 3.38 17.40
N TYR A 122 -7.10 3.64 16.63
CA TYR A 122 -5.73 3.77 17.13
C TYR A 122 -5.35 5.22 17.41
N GLU A 123 -4.48 5.36 18.39
CA GLU A 123 -3.77 6.59 18.70
C GLU A 123 -2.28 6.29 18.81
N VAL A 124 -1.45 7.27 18.47
CA VAL A 124 0.01 7.16 18.57
C VAL A 124 0.56 8.37 19.33
N GLU A 125 1.49 8.10 20.24
CA GLU A 125 2.23 9.14 20.95
C GLU A 125 3.53 9.45 20.20
N LEU A 126 3.69 10.70 19.78
CA LEU A 126 4.88 11.19 19.11
C LEU A 126 5.39 12.45 19.84
N ASP A 127 6.61 12.37 20.34
CA ASP A 127 7.29 13.48 21.01
C ASP A 127 6.45 14.11 22.16
N GLY A 128 5.79 13.24 22.97
CA GLY A 128 4.99 13.63 24.13
C GLY A 128 3.60 14.17 23.80
N LYS A 129 3.14 14.03 22.57
CA LYS A 129 1.80 14.41 22.12
C LYS A 129 1.09 13.23 21.47
N THR A 130 -0.16 13.02 21.88
CA THR A 130 -1.02 11.98 21.30
C THR A 130 -1.74 12.47 20.05
N TYR A 131 -1.69 11.67 19.00
CA TYR A 131 -2.36 11.91 17.72
C TYR A 131 -3.28 10.74 17.38
N PRO A 132 -4.52 11.01 16.96
CA PRO A 132 -5.37 9.98 16.39
C PRO A 132 -4.81 9.54 15.05
N VAL A 133 -4.90 8.24 14.75
CA VAL A 133 -4.63 7.75 13.40
C VAL A 133 -5.85 8.00 12.52
N LYS A 134 -5.63 8.52 11.32
CA LYS A 134 -6.66 8.84 10.34
C LYS A 134 -6.41 8.13 9.03
N CYS A 135 -7.48 7.69 8.36
CA CYS A 135 -7.40 7.20 7.00
C CYS A 135 -7.07 8.33 6.02
N VAL A 136 -6.18 8.07 5.07
CA VAL A 136 -5.95 8.97 3.94
C VAL A 136 -7.09 8.77 2.94
N ARG A 137 -8.17 9.55 3.10
CA ARG A 137 -9.51 9.31 2.54
C ARG A 137 -9.61 9.24 1.02
N ASN A 138 -8.67 9.83 0.30
CA ASN A 138 -8.64 9.87 -1.16
C ASN A 138 -7.77 8.79 -1.80
N LEU A 139 -7.19 7.90 -0.99
CA LEU A 139 -6.52 6.69 -1.43
C LEU A 139 -7.42 5.48 -1.19
N ASN A 140 -7.23 4.44 -1.98
CA ASN A 140 -8.10 3.26 -1.96
C ASN A 140 -7.38 2.04 -2.55
N GLY A 141 -7.89 0.84 -2.24
CA GLY A 141 -7.57 -0.36 -2.98
C GLY A 141 -8.31 -0.41 -4.32
N HIS A 142 -8.09 -1.44 -5.10
CA HIS A 142 -8.64 -1.52 -6.45
C HIS A 142 -8.71 -2.95 -6.99
N SER A 143 -9.58 -3.15 -7.98
CA SER A 143 -9.56 -4.37 -8.77
C SER A 143 -8.38 -4.38 -9.75
N MET A 144 -7.90 -5.57 -10.09
CA MET A 144 -6.82 -5.79 -11.05
C MET A 144 -7.27 -6.74 -12.16
N GLY A 145 -6.79 -6.51 -13.38
CA GLY A 145 -6.97 -7.38 -14.53
C GLY A 145 -5.64 -7.85 -15.12
N PRO A 146 -5.67 -8.77 -16.11
CA PRO A 146 -4.46 -9.17 -16.80
C PRO A 146 -3.73 -7.98 -17.43
N TYR A 147 -2.47 -7.76 -17.06
CA TYR A 147 -1.65 -6.61 -17.47
C TYR A 147 -2.26 -5.24 -17.15
N GLN A 148 -3.18 -5.19 -16.18
CA GLN A 148 -3.88 -3.97 -15.81
C GLN A 148 -3.95 -3.86 -14.29
N ILE A 149 -3.17 -2.93 -13.74
CA ILE A 149 -3.08 -2.73 -12.28
C ILE A 149 -4.40 -2.18 -11.70
N HIS A 150 -5.09 -1.28 -12.40
CA HIS A 150 -6.40 -0.75 -12.01
C HIS A 150 -7.47 -1.17 -13.03
N ALA A 151 -8.39 -2.03 -12.64
CA ALA A 151 -9.38 -2.64 -13.54
C ALA A 151 -10.81 -2.08 -13.39
N GLY A 152 -10.98 -0.94 -12.75
CA GLY A 152 -12.20 -0.15 -12.76
C GLY A 152 -13.02 -0.11 -11.48
N LYS A 153 -12.87 -1.07 -10.55
CA LYS A 153 -13.49 -1.01 -9.22
C LYS A 153 -12.50 -0.47 -8.18
N SER A 154 -12.94 0.45 -7.34
CA SER A 154 -12.15 0.99 -6.22
C SER A 154 -12.65 0.45 -4.89
N VAL A 155 -11.73 0.06 -4.01
CA VAL A 155 -12.04 -0.39 -2.65
C VAL A 155 -11.76 0.77 -1.69
N PRO A 156 -12.80 1.46 -1.16
CA PRO A 156 -12.60 2.57 -0.27
C PRO A 156 -11.97 2.10 1.05
N ILE A 157 -11.31 3.01 1.75
CA ILE A 157 -10.73 2.77 3.09
C ILE A 157 -11.45 3.59 4.17
N VAL A 158 -12.58 4.18 3.80
CA VAL A 158 -13.44 4.95 4.70
C VAL A 158 -14.91 4.61 4.45
N LYS A 159 -15.74 4.93 5.43
CA LYS A 159 -17.20 4.77 5.34
C LYS A 159 -17.80 5.57 4.19
N GLY A 160 -18.81 4.99 3.56
CA GLY A 160 -19.48 5.56 2.39
C GLY A 160 -18.91 5.02 1.08
N GLY A 161 -19.19 5.72 -0.03
CA GLY A 161 -18.71 5.32 -1.34
C GLY A 161 -19.58 4.28 -2.04
N ASP A 162 -18.95 3.55 -2.95
CA ASP A 162 -19.64 2.66 -3.90
C ASP A 162 -20.16 1.38 -3.22
N ALA A 163 -21.44 1.11 -3.39
CA ALA A 163 -22.10 -0.11 -2.93
C ALA A 163 -21.98 -1.28 -3.93
N THR A 164 -21.22 -1.11 -5.01
CA THR A 164 -20.90 -2.18 -5.95
C THR A 164 -20.33 -3.39 -5.21
N ARG A 165 -20.68 -4.58 -5.65
CA ARG A 165 -20.23 -5.81 -5.00
C ARG A 165 -19.01 -6.40 -5.68
N MET A 166 -18.20 -7.08 -4.87
CA MET A 166 -17.15 -7.96 -5.36
C MET A 166 -17.78 -9.21 -5.99
N GLU A 167 -17.22 -9.68 -7.09
CA GLU A 167 -17.73 -10.80 -7.87
C GLU A 167 -16.72 -11.94 -7.91
N GLU A 168 -17.22 -13.14 -8.19
CA GLU A 168 -16.36 -14.32 -8.36
C GLU A 168 -15.38 -14.13 -9.52
N GLY A 169 -14.12 -14.54 -9.31
CA GLY A 169 -13.06 -14.47 -10.32
C GLY A 169 -12.36 -13.11 -10.42
N GLU A 170 -12.78 -12.10 -9.66
CA GLU A 170 -12.10 -10.82 -9.58
C GLU A 170 -10.85 -10.89 -8.68
N PHE A 171 -9.87 -10.08 -9.01
CA PHE A 171 -8.65 -9.89 -8.23
C PHE A 171 -8.60 -8.47 -7.69
N TYR A 172 -8.20 -8.33 -6.44
CA TYR A 172 -8.14 -7.05 -5.75
C TYR A 172 -6.82 -6.83 -5.02
N ALA A 173 -6.34 -5.60 -5.06
CA ALA A 173 -5.39 -5.08 -4.09
C ALA A 173 -6.19 -4.48 -2.92
N ILE A 174 -6.02 -5.05 -1.73
CA ILE A 174 -6.54 -4.46 -0.48
C ILE A 174 -5.41 -3.71 0.17
N GLU A 175 -5.43 -2.41 0.02
CA GLU A 175 -4.40 -1.51 0.52
C GLU A 175 -5.01 -0.39 1.34
N THR A 176 -4.32 0.02 2.40
CA THR A 176 -4.78 1.03 3.34
C THR A 176 -3.68 2.02 3.65
N PHE A 177 -4.07 3.24 3.93
CA PHE A 177 -3.16 4.36 4.14
C PHE A 177 -3.58 5.12 5.38
N GLY A 178 -2.73 5.09 6.40
CA GLY A 178 -2.96 5.77 7.68
C GLY A 178 -1.97 6.91 7.90
N SER A 179 -2.42 7.93 8.61
CA SER A 179 -1.62 9.11 8.89
C SER A 179 -1.99 9.70 10.25
N THR A 180 -1.03 10.41 10.86
CA THR A 180 -1.27 11.29 12.01
C THR A 180 -1.54 12.73 11.60
N GLY A 181 -1.50 13.00 10.31
CA GLY A 181 -1.78 14.28 9.69
C GLY A 181 -3.25 14.45 9.29
N ARG A 182 -3.50 15.39 8.40
CA ARG A 182 -4.81 15.71 7.83
C ARG A 182 -4.94 15.18 6.42
#